data_cd11a4b1b62fe387765ae0b936afdd07
#
_entry.id   cd11a4b1b62fe387765ae0b936afdd07
#
_cell.length_a   1.000
_cell.length_b   1.000
_cell.length_c   1.000
_cell.angle_alpha   90.00
_cell.angle_beta   90.00
_cell.angle_gamma   90.00
#
_symmetry.space_group_name_H-M   'P 1'
#
loop_
_entity.id
_entity.type
_entity.pdbx_description
1 polymer ?
#
loop_
_entity_poly.entity_id
_entity_poly.type
_entity_poly.pdbx_seq_one_letter_code
_entity_poly.pdbx_strand_id
1 'polypeptide(L)'
;MKDLGDLMKQAQQMQSQLQDAQQEIADLEVQGESGAGMVKVTMNGRYEVKRVTIDSELLNEQKEVLEDLLAAACNDTVRRVEKVQSEKMSSVSGGLLSSMNMPFGKMPS
;
A
#
# COMPACT_ATOMS: atom_id res chain seq x y z
N MET A 1 -21.36 32.10 10.02
CA MET A 1 -19.96 32.27 9.59
C MET A 1 -19.03 31.53 10.53
N LYS A 2 -18.23 30.67 9.98
CA LYS A 2 -17.28 29.90 10.80
C LYS A 2 -16.13 30.80 11.21
N ASP A 3 -15.77 30.78 12.45
CA ASP A 3 -14.66 31.57 12.94
C ASP A 3 -13.33 30.86 12.66
N LEU A 4 -12.25 31.51 13.00
CA LEU A 4 -10.92 31.01 12.77
C LEU A 4 -10.66 29.71 13.56
N GLY A 5 -11.24 29.59 14.74
CA GLY A 5 -11.12 28.40 15.56
C GLY A 5 -11.71 27.16 14.88
N ASP A 6 -12.85 27.32 14.22
CA ASP A 6 -13.48 26.23 13.48
C ASP A 6 -12.62 25.78 12.30
N LEU A 7 -12.02 26.72 11.59
CA LEU A 7 -11.14 26.43 10.48
C LEU A 7 -9.89 25.67 10.94
N MET A 8 -9.32 26.10 12.05
CA MET A 8 -8.16 25.42 12.63
C MET A 8 -8.50 24.00 13.06
N LYS A 9 -9.68 23.82 13.63
CA LYS A 9 -10.16 22.51 14.04
C LYS A 9 -10.30 21.57 12.85
N GLN A 10 -10.86 22.07 11.75
CA GLN A 10 -11.00 21.28 10.53
C GLN A 10 -9.63 20.89 9.95
N ALA A 11 -8.69 21.83 9.96
CA ALA A 11 -7.34 21.56 9.48
C ALA A 11 -6.65 20.48 10.31
N GLN A 12 -6.84 20.53 11.63
CA GLN A 12 -6.29 19.51 12.54
C GLN A 12 -6.91 18.14 12.28
N GLN A 13 -8.21 18.11 12.04
CA GLN A 13 -8.91 16.86 11.74
C GLN A 13 -8.42 16.24 10.43
N MET A 14 -8.23 17.06 9.41
CA MET A 14 -7.68 16.59 8.13
C MET A 14 -6.28 16.05 8.28
N GLN A 15 -5.44 16.74 9.03
CA GLN A 15 -4.07 16.31 9.30
C GLN A 15 -4.07 14.96 10.03
N SER A 16 -4.94 14.82 11.03
CA SER A 16 -5.08 13.58 11.78
C SER A 16 -5.51 12.43 10.87
N GLN A 17 -6.48 12.68 10.00
CA GLN A 17 -6.94 11.66 9.05
C GLN A 17 -5.85 11.21 8.10
N LEU A 18 -5.05 12.16 7.62
CA LEU A 18 -3.92 11.83 6.74
C LEU A 18 -2.87 11.01 7.46
N GLN A 19 -2.56 11.38 8.71
CA GLN A 19 -1.60 10.62 9.51
C GLN A 19 -2.10 9.21 9.78
N ASP A 20 -3.37 9.06 10.11
CA ASP A 20 -3.98 7.75 10.33
C ASP A 20 -3.93 6.90 9.08
N ALA A 21 -4.22 7.49 7.93
CA ALA A 21 -4.17 6.79 6.66
C ALA A 21 -2.76 6.34 6.33
N GLN A 22 -1.77 7.20 6.57
CA GLN A 22 -0.37 6.86 6.34
C GLN A 22 0.08 5.73 7.26
N GLN A 23 -0.38 5.74 8.51
CA GLN A 23 -0.06 4.68 9.46
C GLN A 23 -0.70 3.36 9.05
N GLU A 24 -1.94 3.39 8.61
CA GLU A 24 -2.62 2.20 8.11
C GLU A 24 -1.89 1.61 6.91
N ILE A 25 -1.46 2.45 5.98
CA ILE A 25 -0.71 2.01 4.81
C ILE A 25 0.61 1.38 5.24
N ALA A 26 1.33 2.02 6.18
CA ALA A 26 2.61 1.52 6.66
C ALA A 26 2.47 0.14 7.32
N ASP A 27 1.35 -0.10 8.00
CA ASP A 27 1.11 -1.34 8.75
C ASP A 27 0.47 -2.43 7.89
N LEU A 28 0.02 -2.13 6.69
CA LEU A 28 -0.55 -3.13 5.79
C LEU A 28 0.49 -4.19 5.45
N GLU A 29 0.03 -5.43 5.41
CA GLU A 29 0.86 -6.53 4.92
C GLU A 29 0.30 -7.00 3.60
N VAL A 30 1.14 -7.02 2.59
CA VAL A 30 0.78 -7.40 1.23
C VAL A 30 1.66 -8.56 0.81
N GLN A 31 1.04 -9.60 0.26
CA GLN A 31 1.76 -10.78 -0.18
C GLN A 31 1.83 -10.83 -1.70
N GLY A 32 3.02 -11.02 -2.21
CA GLY A 32 3.27 -11.33 -3.60
C GLY A 32 3.84 -12.72 -3.74
N GLU A 33 3.96 -13.20 -4.96
CA GLU A 33 4.42 -14.56 -5.19
C GLU A 33 5.07 -14.73 -6.56
N SER A 34 5.75 -15.86 -6.72
CA SER A 34 6.27 -16.31 -8.01
C SER A 34 6.26 -17.83 -8.05
N GLY A 35 6.49 -18.39 -9.24
CA GLY A 35 6.55 -19.84 -9.41
C GLY A 35 5.25 -20.52 -9.01
N ALA A 36 4.11 -19.96 -9.40
CA ALA A 36 2.78 -20.48 -9.07
C ALA A 36 2.59 -20.65 -7.55
N GLY A 37 3.12 -19.72 -6.79
CA GLY A 37 2.97 -19.73 -5.34
C GLY A 37 4.06 -20.47 -4.57
N MET A 38 5.06 -20.97 -5.26
CA MET A 38 6.16 -21.69 -4.59
C MET A 38 7.05 -20.76 -3.78
N VAL A 39 7.13 -19.49 -4.16
CA VAL A 39 7.82 -18.47 -3.39
C VAL A 39 6.82 -17.36 -3.09
N LYS A 40 6.67 -17.02 -1.82
CA LYS A 40 5.78 -15.97 -1.37
C LYS A 40 6.58 -14.99 -0.52
N VAL A 41 6.32 -13.70 -0.74
CA VAL A 41 6.99 -12.63 0.01
C VAL A 41 5.91 -11.72 0.57
N THR A 42 6.01 -11.38 1.85
CA THR A 42 5.10 -10.45 2.50
C THR A 42 5.88 -9.17 2.84
N MET A 43 5.33 -8.04 2.41
CA MET A 43 5.89 -6.71 2.70
C MET A 43 4.83 -5.85 3.37
N ASN A 44 5.29 -4.87 4.14
CA ASN A 44 4.39 -3.83 4.64
C ASN A 44 4.40 -2.63 3.67
N GLY A 45 3.66 -1.57 4.02
CA GLY A 45 3.57 -0.38 3.19
C GLY A 45 4.86 0.44 3.11
N ARG A 46 5.87 0.09 3.88
CA ARG A 46 7.20 0.73 3.82
C ARG A 46 8.16 -0.07 2.96
N TYR A 47 7.67 -1.07 2.25
CA TYR A 47 8.49 -1.97 1.43
C TYR A 47 9.48 -2.80 2.25
N GLU A 48 9.16 -3.00 3.52
CA GLU A 48 9.96 -3.90 4.35
C GLU A 48 9.47 -5.33 4.15
N VAL A 49 10.39 -6.24 3.92
CA VAL A 49 10.06 -7.66 3.80
C VAL A 49 9.86 -8.21 5.22
N LYS A 50 8.66 -8.69 5.48
CA LYS A 50 8.30 -9.24 6.79
C LYS A 50 8.48 -10.75 6.85
N ARG A 51 8.21 -11.43 5.75
CA ARG A 51 8.32 -12.90 5.67
C ARG A 51 8.62 -13.33 4.25
N VAL A 52 9.34 -14.42 4.15
CA VAL A 52 9.58 -15.13 2.89
C VAL A 52 9.22 -16.58 3.16
N THR A 53 8.38 -17.14 2.31
CA THR A 53 8.00 -18.54 2.39
C THR A 53 8.39 -19.22 1.09
N ILE A 54 9.15 -20.29 1.19
CA ILE A 54 9.68 -21.03 0.04
C ILE A 54 9.23 -22.47 0.16
N ASP A 55 8.61 -22.98 -0.91
CA ASP A 55 8.21 -24.38 -0.96
C ASP A 55 9.46 -25.26 -0.89
N SER A 56 9.39 -26.29 -0.06
CA SER A 56 10.52 -27.17 0.16
C SER A 56 11.00 -27.89 -1.10
N GLU A 57 10.12 -28.08 -2.08
CA GLU A 57 10.50 -28.69 -3.36
C GLU A 57 11.55 -27.89 -4.11
N LEU A 58 11.56 -26.56 -3.91
CA LEU A 58 12.55 -25.70 -4.55
C LEU A 58 13.97 -25.94 -4.04
N LEU A 59 14.09 -26.52 -2.87
CA LEU A 59 15.43 -26.83 -2.32
C LEU A 59 16.13 -27.93 -3.11
N ASN A 60 15.39 -28.67 -3.93
CA ASN A 60 15.94 -29.69 -4.82
C ASN A 60 16.32 -29.16 -6.18
N GLU A 61 16.01 -27.89 -6.46
CA GLU A 61 16.34 -27.23 -7.72
C GLU A 61 17.71 -26.59 -7.63
N GLN A 62 18.19 -26.12 -8.78
CA GLN A 62 19.43 -25.37 -8.82
C GLN A 62 19.25 -24.04 -8.09
N LYS A 63 20.30 -23.60 -7.46
CA LYS A 63 20.32 -22.35 -6.70
C LYS A 63 19.82 -21.16 -7.52
N GLU A 64 20.20 -21.12 -8.80
CA GLU A 64 19.82 -20.03 -9.71
C GLU A 64 18.31 -19.93 -9.91
N VAL A 65 17.62 -21.07 -9.92
CA VAL A 65 16.15 -21.10 -10.02
C VAL A 65 15.54 -20.43 -8.79
N LEU A 66 16.02 -20.78 -7.61
CA LEU A 66 15.53 -20.21 -6.36
C LEU A 66 15.78 -18.70 -6.31
N GLU A 67 17.00 -18.30 -6.71
CA GLU A 67 17.37 -16.87 -6.72
C GLU A 67 16.45 -16.07 -7.65
N ASP A 68 16.20 -16.58 -8.86
CA ASP A 68 15.34 -15.90 -9.83
C ASP A 68 13.90 -15.82 -9.33
N LEU A 69 13.39 -16.89 -8.74
CA LEU A 69 12.02 -16.90 -8.22
C LEU A 69 11.86 -15.95 -7.04
N LEU A 70 12.87 -15.87 -6.19
CA LEU A 70 12.84 -14.95 -5.07
C LEU A 70 12.82 -13.50 -5.55
N ALA A 71 13.66 -13.16 -6.50
CA ALA A 71 13.67 -11.82 -7.09
C ALA A 71 12.33 -11.49 -7.72
N ALA A 72 11.74 -12.43 -8.46
CA ALA A 72 10.44 -12.25 -9.08
C ALA A 72 9.33 -12.03 -8.04
N ALA A 73 9.36 -12.80 -6.94
CA ALA A 73 8.39 -12.66 -5.87
C ALA A 73 8.49 -11.30 -5.18
N CYS A 74 9.72 -10.84 -4.93
CA CYS A 74 9.94 -9.51 -4.35
C CYS A 74 9.39 -8.42 -5.26
N ASN A 75 9.66 -8.50 -6.55
CA ASN A 75 9.18 -7.50 -7.50
C ASN A 75 7.65 -7.52 -7.61
N ASP A 76 7.06 -8.69 -7.61
CA ASP A 76 5.61 -8.84 -7.61
C ASP A 76 5.00 -8.18 -6.37
N THR A 77 5.62 -8.40 -5.22
CA THR A 77 5.14 -7.84 -3.95
C THR A 77 5.24 -6.31 -3.95
N VAL A 78 6.35 -5.76 -4.45
CA VAL A 78 6.53 -4.31 -4.56
C VAL A 78 5.40 -3.70 -5.40
N ARG A 79 5.10 -4.30 -6.54
CA ARG A 79 4.02 -3.80 -7.40
C ARG A 79 2.67 -3.84 -6.70
N ARG A 80 2.42 -4.88 -5.92
CA ARG A 80 1.16 -5.01 -5.16
C ARG A 80 1.08 -3.99 -4.04
N VAL A 81 2.19 -3.72 -3.36
CA VAL A 81 2.24 -2.68 -2.31
C VAL A 81 1.95 -1.31 -2.94
N GLU A 82 2.58 -1.00 -4.06
CA GLU A 82 2.35 0.26 -4.77
C GLU A 82 0.88 0.43 -5.14
N LYS A 83 0.25 -0.63 -5.62
CA LYS A 83 -1.15 -0.60 -5.99
C LYS A 83 -2.04 -0.34 -4.78
N VAL A 84 -1.79 -1.03 -3.67
CA VAL A 84 -2.57 -0.85 -2.45
C VAL A 84 -2.41 0.56 -1.90
N GLN A 85 -1.18 1.09 -1.89
CA GLN A 85 -0.92 2.46 -1.46
C GLN A 85 -1.68 3.47 -2.30
N SER A 86 -1.65 3.29 -3.61
CA SER A 86 -2.33 4.17 -4.55
C SER A 86 -3.84 4.15 -4.32
N GLU A 87 -4.41 2.97 -4.16
CA GLU A 87 -5.84 2.82 -3.92
C GLU A 87 -6.25 3.45 -2.59
N LYS A 88 -5.46 3.25 -1.55
CA LYS A 88 -5.74 3.83 -0.23
C LYS A 88 -5.65 5.34 -0.24
N MET A 89 -4.62 5.90 -0.85
CA MET A 89 -4.45 7.35 -0.93
C MET A 89 -5.52 7.98 -1.80
N SER A 90 -5.90 7.33 -2.88
CA SER A 90 -6.98 7.81 -3.73
C SER A 90 -8.30 7.87 -2.95
N SER A 91 -8.58 6.85 -2.15
CA SER A 91 -9.78 6.79 -1.32
C SER A 91 -9.79 7.93 -0.29
N VAL A 92 -8.66 8.16 0.39
CA VAL A 92 -8.54 9.22 1.38
C VAL A 92 -8.70 10.59 0.72
N SER A 93 -8.03 10.82 -0.40
CA SER A 93 -8.14 12.08 -1.14
C SER A 93 -9.56 12.34 -1.60
N GLY A 94 -10.25 11.32 -2.10
CA GLY A 94 -11.64 11.41 -2.50
C GLY A 94 -12.54 11.77 -1.32
N GLY A 95 -12.32 11.16 -0.18
CA GLY A 95 -13.06 11.46 1.05
C GLY A 95 -12.85 12.88 1.51
N LEU A 96 -11.61 13.36 1.49
CA LEU A 96 -11.29 14.73 1.89
C LEU A 96 -11.91 15.76 0.94
N LEU A 97 -11.84 15.52 -0.35
CA LEU A 97 -12.44 16.42 -1.33
C LEU A 97 -13.96 16.45 -1.18
N SER A 98 -14.57 15.31 -0.95
CA SER A 98 -15.99 15.22 -0.71
C SER A 98 -16.40 15.99 0.54
N SER A 99 -15.62 15.84 1.62
CA SER A 99 -15.81 16.51 2.89
C SER A 99 -15.73 18.02 2.77
N MET A 100 -14.85 18.49 1.90
CA MET A 100 -14.66 19.93 1.65
C MET A 100 -15.65 20.49 0.63
N ASN A 101 -16.49 19.64 0.08
CA ASN A 101 -17.50 20.03 -0.92
C ASN A 101 -16.89 20.75 -2.12
N MET A 102 -15.75 20.29 -2.58
CA MET A 102 -15.06 20.86 -3.71
C MET A 102 -15.55 20.25 -5.03
N PRO A 103 -15.65 21.03 -6.09
CA PRO A 103 -16.20 20.53 -7.36
C PRO A 103 -15.17 19.79 -8.22
N PHE A 104 -14.33 18.98 -7.60
CA PHE A 104 -13.32 18.24 -8.34
C PHE A 104 -13.80 16.90 -8.86
N GLY A 105 -14.99 16.49 -8.48
CA GLY A 105 -15.53 15.22 -8.91
C GLY A 105 -15.86 15.15 -10.38
N LYS A 106 -15.78 16.25 -11.09
CA LYS A 106 -16.16 16.34 -12.50
C LYS A 106 -14.95 16.54 -13.39
N MET A 107 -13.93 15.80 -13.15
CA MET A 107 -12.82 15.83 -14.08
C MET A 107 -13.28 15.27 -15.42
N PRO A 108 -13.06 16.00 -16.50
CA PRO A 108 -13.35 15.44 -17.82
C PRO A 108 -12.41 14.29 -18.04
N SER A 109 -12.97 13.15 -18.26
CA SER A 109 -12.20 11.95 -18.52
C SER A 109 -11.90 11.83 -20.00
#